data_28661766957cd1a07bd48e6c3e6b6e40
#
_entry.id   28661766957cd1a07bd48e6c3e6b6e40
#
_cell.length_a   1.000
_cell.length_b   1.000
_cell.length_c   1.000
_cell.angle_alpha   90.00
_cell.angle_beta   90.00
_cell.angle_gamma   90.00
#
_symmetry.space_group_name_H-M   'P 1'
#
loop_
_entity.id
_entity.type
_entity.pdbx_description
1 polymer ?
#
loop_
_entity_poly.entity_id
_entity_poly.type
_entity_poly.pdbx_seq_one_letter_code
_entity_poly.pdbx_strand_id
1 'polypeptide(L)'
;MTLGKKGIERLETGLTFDDVLLVPRRSSIRSRQDVSLTTRLTRNIDIQLPIIAANMDTVCEEEMALAIAKLGGVGIIHRFMPVDAQAQMVENVKNESSSFVVGAAVGTDHDAVIRSKALVASGVDLLVLDIAHGHAEHSITALKELKDAFPETDVVVGNIATEAGAEDLCEAGADAIKVGVGPGGV
;
A
#
# COMPACT_ATOMS: atom_id res chain seq x y z
N MET A 1 5.27 -20.98 -29.02
CA MET A 1 6.70 -21.35 -28.80
C MET A 1 6.72 -22.37 -27.66
N THR A 2 6.95 -23.64 -27.92
CA THR A 2 6.90 -24.70 -26.90
C THR A 2 8.25 -24.73 -26.19
N LEU A 3 8.27 -24.39 -24.91
CA LEU A 3 9.46 -24.55 -24.07
C LEU A 3 9.80 -26.04 -24.01
N GLY A 4 10.99 -26.43 -24.50
CA GLY A 4 11.48 -27.80 -24.40
C GLY A 4 11.72 -28.17 -22.92
N LYS A 5 11.71 -29.50 -22.62
CA LYS A 5 11.93 -30.03 -21.26
C LYS A 5 13.11 -29.39 -20.52
N LYS A 6 14.20 -29.03 -21.17
CA LYS A 6 15.37 -28.34 -20.59
C LYS A 6 15.12 -26.88 -20.21
N GLY A 7 14.07 -26.22 -20.76
CA GLY A 7 13.70 -24.88 -20.42
C GLY A 7 12.88 -24.84 -19.13
N ILE A 8 12.09 -25.89 -18.85
CA ILE A 8 11.27 -26.01 -17.65
C ILE A 8 12.11 -26.26 -16.40
N GLU A 9 13.21 -27.04 -16.53
CA GLU A 9 14.15 -27.32 -15.42
C GLU A 9 14.91 -26.08 -14.91
N ARG A 10 14.82 -24.94 -15.57
CA ARG A 10 15.45 -23.66 -15.20
C ARG A 10 14.49 -22.65 -14.59
N LEU A 11 13.22 -23.00 -14.46
CA LEU A 11 12.24 -22.11 -13.83
C LEU A 11 12.32 -22.30 -12.32
N GLU A 12 12.58 -21.22 -11.62
CA GLU A 12 12.45 -21.19 -10.17
C GLU A 12 10.99 -21.31 -9.78
N THR A 13 10.70 -22.06 -8.71
CA THR A 13 9.33 -22.19 -8.19
C THR A 13 9.07 -21.04 -7.25
N GLY A 14 8.11 -20.18 -7.61
CA GLY A 14 7.56 -19.17 -6.71
C GLY A 14 6.26 -19.67 -6.08
N LEU A 15 6.03 -19.31 -4.83
CA LEU A 15 4.76 -19.57 -4.12
C LEU A 15 3.90 -18.30 -4.10
N THR A 16 2.59 -18.48 -4.20
CA THR A 16 1.60 -17.43 -3.94
C THR A 16 1.00 -17.60 -2.55
N PHE A 17 0.24 -16.63 -2.08
CA PHE A 17 -0.47 -16.77 -0.79
C PHE A 17 -1.51 -17.89 -0.81
N ASP A 18 -2.02 -18.27 -1.99
CA ASP A 18 -2.95 -19.40 -2.15
C ASP A 18 -2.25 -20.77 -2.02
N ASP A 19 -0.93 -20.80 -2.15
CA ASP A 19 -0.14 -22.04 -2.05
C ASP A 19 0.31 -22.34 -0.60
N VAL A 20 0.08 -21.42 0.35
CA VAL A 20 0.63 -21.50 1.70
C VAL A 20 -0.46 -21.38 2.78
N LEU A 21 -0.22 -22.03 3.92
CA LEU A 21 -1.07 -21.94 5.10
C LEU A 21 -0.24 -21.53 6.31
N LEU A 22 -0.88 -20.84 7.24
CA LEU A 22 -0.27 -20.54 8.54
C LEU A 22 -0.08 -21.84 9.33
N VAL A 23 1.12 -22.05 9.84
CA VAL A 23 1.43 -23.19 10.71
C VAL A 23 0.80 -22.93 12.09
N PRO A 24 -0.12 -23.80 12.56
CA PRO A 24 -0.70 -23.65 13.89
C PRO A 24 0.37 -23.71 14.99
N ARG A 25 0.25 -22.81 15.97
CA ARG A 25 1.14 -22.74 17.13
C ARG A 25 0.35 -22.89 18.43
N ARG A 26 1.04 -23.31 19.49
CA ARG A 26 0.46 -23.32 20.85
C ARG A 26 0.04 -21.88 21.20
N SER A 27 -1.20 -21.73 21.67
CA SER A 27 -1.78 -20.47 22.09
C SER A 27 -2.31 -20.54 23.52
N SER A 28 -2.20 -19.45 24.26
CA SER A 28 -2.84 -19.25 25.57
C SER A 28 -4.18 -18.51 25.45
N ILE A 29 -4.54 -18.06 24.27
CA ILE A 29 -5.78 -17.30 23.99
C ILE A 29 -6.99 -18.24 24.18
N ARG A 30 -7.94 -17.82 25.00
CA ARG A 30 -9.15 -18.60 25.33
C ARG A 30 -10.38 -18.16 24.54
N SER A 31 -10.46 -16.89 24.17
CA SER A 31 -11.56 -16.31 23.41
C SER A 31 -11.04 -15.45 22.27
N ARG A 32 -11.79 -15.39 21.16
CA ARG A 32 -11.49 -14.44 20.05
C ARG A 32 -11.60 -12.99 20.53
N GLN A 33 -12.36 -12.71 21.59
CA GLN A 33 -12.47 -11.38 22.18
C GLN A 33 -11.20 -10.92 22.91
N ASP A 34 -10.31 -11.86 23.26
CA ASP A 34 -9.05 -11.56 23.92
C ASP A 34 -7.95 -11.11 22.93
N VAL A 35 -8.26 -11.10 21.63
CA VAL A 35 -7.32 -10.79 20.57
C VAL A 35 -7.40 -9.30 20.20
N SER A 36 -6.30 -8.57 20.35
CA SER A 36 -6.15 -7.23 19.77
C SER A 36 -5.82 -7.36 18.28
N LEU A 37 -6.52 -6.61 17.43
CA LEU A 37 -6.26 -6.50 16.01
C LEU A 37 -5.41 -5.28 15.66
N THR A 38 -5.12 -4.41 16.64
CA THR A 38 -4.27 -3.24 16.44
C THR A 38 -2.91 -3.65 15.91
N THR A 39 -2.50 -3.04 14.83
CA THR A 39 -1.24 -3.33 14.16
C THR A 39 -0.61 -2.07 13.58
N ARG A 40 0.69 -2.16 13.33
CA ARG A 40 1.44 -1.09 12.68
C ARG A 40 1.26 -1.17 11.16
N LEU A 41 0.81 -0.07 10.57
CA LEU A 41 0.67 0.08 9.12
C LEU A 41 1.96 0.57 8.48
N THR A 42 2.55 1.62 9.06
CA THR A 42 3.82 2.22 8.63
C THR A 42 4.72 2.40 9.86
N ARG A 43 5.85 3.09 9.72
CA ARG A 43 6.71 3.41 10.88
C ARG A 43 5.99 4.25 11.93
N ASN A 44 5.07 5.13 11.51
CA ASN A 44 4.46 6.15 12.36
C ASN A 44 2.95 5.98 12.55
N ILE A 45 2.30 5.10 11.77
CA ILE A 45 0.84 4.94 11.76
C ILE A 45 0.45 3.55 12.25
N ASP A 46 -0.38 3.50 13.29
CA ASP A 46 -1.06 2.29 13.75
C ASP A 46 -2.53 2.31 13.31
N ILE A 47 -3.08 1.13 13.01
CA ILE A 47 -4.49 0.93 12.68
C ILE A 47 -5.13 -0.10 13.61
N GLN A 48 -6.43 0.07 13.90
CA GLN A 48 -7.15 -0.80 14.83
C GLN A 48 -7.60 -2.11 14.17
N LEU A 49 -7.83 -2.09 12.87
CA LEU A 49 -8.23 -3.24 12.06
C LEU A 49 -7.20 -3.44 10.93
N PRO A 50 -6.54 -4.61 10.84
CA PRO A 50 -5.49 -4.85 9.84
C PRO A 50 -6.07 -5.14 8.44
N ILE A 51 -6.93 -4.24 7.95
CA ILE A 51 -7.57 -4.32 6.64
C ILE A 51 -7.33 -3.01 5.90
N ILE A 52 -6.83 -3.14 4.67
CA ILE A 52 -6.56 -2.05 3.76
C ILE A 52 -7.44 -2.23 2.52
N ALA A 53 -8.31 -1.26 2.21
CA ALA A 53 -9.02 -1.24 0.94
C ALA A 53 -8.05 -0.82 -0.17
N ALA A 54 -7.93 -1.68 -1.19
CA ALA A 54 -6.94 -1.54 -2.26
C ALA A 54 -7.21 -0.30 -3.12
N ASN A 55 -6.15 0.30 -3.61
CA ASN A 55 -6.14 1.50 -4.46
C ASN A 55 -6.54 1.21 -5.92
N MET A 56 -7.67 0.53 -6.11
CA MET A 56 -8.25 0.20 -7.40
C MET A 56 -9.48 1.08 -7.65
N ASP A 57 -9.67 1.50 -8.88
CA ASP A 57 -10.79 2.35 -9.31
C ASP A 57 -12.18 1.72 -9.07
N THR A 58 -12.22 0.39 -9.00
CA THR A 58 -13.44 -0.37 -8.70
C THR A 58 -13.61 -0.72 -7.22
N VAL A 59 -12.68 -0.31 -6.35
CA VAL A 59 -12.65 -0.73 -4.93
C VAL A 59 -12.68 0.44 -3.98
N CYS A 60 -11.78 1.42 -4.10
CA CYS A 60 -11.59 2.43 -3.07
C CYS A 60 -11.61 3.85 -3.60
N GLU A 61 -12.76 4.47 -3.43
CA GLU A 61 -12.98 5.91 -3.46
C GLU A 61 -13.45 6.39 -2.07
N GLU A 62 -14.03 7.58 -1.97
CA GLU A 62 -14.46 8.21 -0.73
C GLU A 62 -15.33 7.31 0.14
N GLU A 63 -16.39 6.73 -0.42
CA GLU A 63 -17.35 5.91 0.33
C GLU A 63 -16.69 4.70 1.00
N MET A 64 -15.84 3.98 0.26
CA MET A 64 -15.12 2.84 0.81
C MET A 64 -14.08 3.29 1.83
N ALA A 65 -13.34 4.38 1.57
CA ALA A 65 -12.37 4.94 2.51
C ALA A 65 -13.03 5.33 3.83
N LEU A 66 -14.19 5.98 3.79
CA LEU A 66 -15.00 6.29 4.98
C LEU A 66 -15.50 5.03 5.70
N ALA A 67 -16.02 4.06 4.97
CA ALA A 67 -16.56 2.84 5.56
C ALA A 67 -15.48 2.05 6.31
N ILE A 68 -14.29 1.88 5.71
CA ILE A 68 -13.20 1.13 6.33
C ILE A 68 -12.55 1.91 7.48
N ALA A 69 -12.42 3.24 7.37
CA ALA A 69 -11.90 4.09 8.43
C ALA A 69 -12.78 4.08 9.69
N LYS A 70 -14.11 4.05 9.54
CA LYS A 70 -15.06 3.89 10.65
C LYS A 70 -14.89 2.58 11.40
N LEU A 71 -14.34 1.56 10.75
CA LEU A 71 -14.03 0.26 11.36
C LEU A 71 -12.60 0.20 11.93
N GLY A 72 -11.82 1.26 11.76
CA GLY A 72 -10.43 1.34 12.22
C GLY A 72 -9.40 0.73 11.26
N GLY A 73 -9.78 0.44 10.03
CA GLY A 73 -8.89 0.11 8.92
C GLY A 73 -8.51 1.35 8.11
N VAL A 74 -7.99 1.16 6.90
CA VAL A 74 -7.56 2.26 6.02
C VAL A 74 -7.99 2.03 4.59
N GLY A 75 -8.51 3.07 3.94
CA GLY A 75 -8.76 3.10 2.51
C GLY A 75 -7.64 3.84 1.79
N ILE A 76 -7.19 3.27 0.66
CA ILE A 76 -6.23 3.93 -0.22
C ILE A 76 -6.97 4.39 -1.47
N ILE A 77 -7.20 5.69 -1.59
CA ILE A 77 -7.92 6.27 -2.73
C ILE A 77 -7.06 6.15 -3.98
N HIS A 78 -7.63 5.60 -5.05
CA HIS A 78 -6.91 5.34 -6.31
C HIS A 78 -6.55 6.64 -7.05
N ARG A 79 -5.58 6.57 -7.98
CA ARG A 79 -5.05 7.72 -8.73
C ARG A 79 -5.62 7.89 -10.14
N PHE A 80 -6.55 7.03 -10.58
CA PHE A 80 -7.12 7.06 -11.93
C PHE A 80 -8.23 8.12 -12.06
N MET A 81 -7.92 9.34 -11.61
CA MET A 81 -8.77 10.51 -11.64
C MET A 81 -7.93 11.80 -11.62
N PRO A 82 -8.53 12.97 -11.90
CA PRO A 82 -7.87 14.27 -11.73
C PRO A 82 -7.34 14.46 -10.31
N VAL A 83 -6.25 15.23 -10.18
CA VAL A 83 -5.58 15.49 -8.89
C VAL A 83 -6.54 16.12 -7.87
N ASP A 84 -7.29 17.12 -8.30
CA ASP A 84 -8.26 17.84 -7.48
C ASP A 84 -9.41 16.95 -6.98
N ALA A 85 -9.88 16.03 -7.81
CA ALA A 85 -10.91 15.06 -7.43
C ALA A 85 -10.39 14.11 -6.33
N GLN A 86 -9.18 13.58 -6.47
CA GLN A 86 -8.58 12.70 -5.46
C GLN A 86 -8.32 13.46 -4.15
N ALA A 87 -7.81 14.68 -4.24
CA ALA A 87 -7.56 15.53 -3.08
C ALA A 87 -8.86 15.87 -2.34
N GLN A 88 -9.95 16.14 -3.08
CA GLN A 88 -11.26 16.40 -2.48
C GLN A 88 -11.82 15.18 -1.72
N MET A 89 -11.64 13.95 -2.25
CA MET A 89 -12.05 12.74 -1.54
C MET A 89 -11.27 12.56 -0.24
N VAL A 90 -9.96 12.84 -0.23
CA VAL A 90 -9.15 12.83 1.00
C VAL A 90 -9.69 13.86 2.01
N GLU A 91 -9.92 15.09 1.56
CA GLU A 91 -10.45 16.15 2.41
C GLU A 91 -11.81 15.78 3.01
N ASN A 92 -12.71 15.18 2.23
CA ASN A 92 -14.02 14.73 2.71
C ASN A 92 -13.89 13.67 3.81
N VAL A 93 -12.97 12.70 3.67
CA VAL A 93 -12.71 11.72 4.74
C VAL A 93 -12.18 12.40 6.00
N LYS A 94 -11.25 13.35 5.88
CA LYS A 94 -10.68 14.07 7.03
C LYS A 94 -11.68 15.02 7.67
N ASN A 95 -12.61 15.59 6.91
CA ASN A 95 -13.70 16.43 7.43
C ASN A 95 -14.74 15.63 8.23
N GLU A 96 -15.01 14.37 7.89
CA GLU A 96 -15.87 13.50 8.70
C GLU A 96 -15.24 13.22 10.08
N SER A 97 -13.93 12.93 10.12
CA SER A 97 -13.14 12.86 11.34
C SER A 97 -11.65 13.03 11.05
N SER A 98 -11.01 13.96 11.75
CA SER A 98 -9.55 14.14 11.67
C SER A 98 -8.76 12.91 12.17
N SER A 99 -9.40 12.03 12.95
CA SER A 99 -8.77 10.81 13.48
C SER A 99 -8.81 9.63 12.49
N PHE A 100 -9.57 9.73 11.39
CA PHE A 100 -9.60 8.69 10.38
C PHE A 100 -8.28 8.66 9.60
N VAL A 101 -7.74 7.46 9.44
CA VAL A 101 -6.55 7.25 8.61
C VAL A 101 -7.00 7.02 7.17
N VAL A 102 -6.46 7.82 6.25
CA VAL A 102 -6.71 7.71 4.81
C VAL A 102 -5.41 7.82 4.04
N GLY A 103 -5.22 6.92 3.07
CA GLY A 103 -4.11 6.96 2.14
C GLY A 103 -4.57 7.34 0.73
N ALA A 104 -3.61 7.72 -0.10
CA ALA A 104 -3.87 7.97 -1.52
C ALA A 104 -2.72 7.45 -2.39
N ALA A 105 -3.08 6.85 -3.52
CA ALA A 105 -2.12 6.33 -4.48
C ALA A 105 -1.54 7.43 -5.35
N VAL A 106 -0.24 7.31 -5.64
CA VAL A 106 0.51 8.15 -6.59
C VAL A 106 1.31 7.26 -7.54
N GLY A 107 1.65 7.76 -8.72
CA GLY A 107 2.50 7.09 -9.69
C GLY A 107 3.95 7.56 -9.61
N THR A 108 4.72 7.24 -10.66
CA THR A 108 6.12 7.71 -10.86
C THR A 108 6.25 8.72 -12.00
N ASP A 109 5.14 9.20 -12.49
CA ASP A 109 5.02 10.14 -13.60
C ASP A 109 5.31 11.57 -13.13
N HIS A 110 5.44 12.48 -14.08
CA HIS A 110 5.80 13.89 -13.83
C HIS A 110 4.82 14.63 -12.91
N ASP A 111 3.59 14.13 -12.72
CA ASP A 111 2.61 14.74 -11.81
C ASP A 111 2.69 14.21 -10.37
N ALA A 112 3.54 13.22 -10.09
CA ALA A 112 3.61 12.56 -8.78
C ALA A 112 3.81 13.56 -7.63
N VAL A 113 4.77 14.48 -7.74
CA VAL A 113 5.03 15.50 -6.72
C VAL A 113 3.89 16.53 -6.63
N ILE A 114 3.32 16.91 -7.79
CA ILE A 114 2.20 17.87 -7.84
C ILE A 114 0.96 17.25 -7.16
N ARG A 115 0.65 16.01 -7.50
CA ARG A 115 -0.44 15.23 -6.90
C ARG A 115 -0.24 15.05 -5.41
N SER A 116 0.95 14.62 -4.99
CA SER A 116 1.29 14.46 -3.58
C SER A 116 1.15 15.75 -2.79
N LYS A 117 1.54 16.90 -3.37
CA LYS A 117 1.37 18.21 -2.73
C LYS A 117 -0.10 18.53 -2.47
N ALA A 118 -0.98 18.25 -3.42
CA ALA A 118 -2.42 18.46 -3.24
C ALA A 118 -2.98 17.53 -2.17
N LEU A 119 -2.59 16.25 -2.19
CA LEU A 119 -3.02 15.24 -1.22
C LEU A 119 -2.57 15.58 0.20
N VAL A 120 -1.31 15.99 0.37
CA VAL A 120 -0.77 16.43 1.68
C VAL A 120 -1.51 17.67 2.19
N ALA A 121 -1.80 18.64 1.30
CA ALA A 121 -2.58 19.80 1.66
C ALA A 121 -4.02 19.47 2.10
N SER A 122 -4.60 18.38 1.58
CA SER A 122 -5.93 17.86 1.97
C SER A 122 -5.89 16.96 3.22
N GLY A 123 -4.72 16.75 3.83
CA GLY A 123 -4.56 16.01 5.09
C GLY A 123 -4.42 14.51 4.94
N VAL A 124 -3.92 13.99 3.80
CA VAL A 124 -3.62 12.57 3.64
C VAL A 124 -2.62 12.11 4.71
N ASP A 125 -2.85 10.93 5.30
CA ASP A 125 -1.96 10.39 6.33
C ASP A 125 -0.76 9.64 5.73
N LEU A 126 -0.96 9.00 4.57
CA LEU A 126 0.11 8.28 3.87
C LEU A 126 -0.08 8.33 2.35
N LEU A 127 1.03 8.32 1.64
CA LEU A 127 1.08 8.15 0.18
C LEU A 127 1.42 6.69 -0.16
N VAL A 128 0.81 6.17 -1.21
CA VAL A 128 1.12 4.83 -1.74
C VAL A 128 1.69 4.98 -3.13
N LEU A 129 2.99 4.80 -3.27
CA LEU A 129 3.67 4.74 -4.56
C LEU A 129 3.39 3.35 -5.17
N ASP A 130 2.35 3.30 -6.02
CA ASP A 130 1.79 2.04 -6.53
C ASP A 130 2.21 1.79 -7.97
N ILE A 131 3.04 0.77 -8.14
CA ILE A 131 3.63 0.37 -9.40
C ILE A 131 3.61 -1.15 -9.51
N ALA A 132 3.32 -1.68 -10.69
CA ALA A 132 3.26 -3.12 -10.94
C ALA A 132 4.60 -3.83 -10.58
N HIS A 133 5.73 -3.15 -10.80
CA HIS A 133 7.06 -3.60 -10.45
C HIS A 133 7.76 -2.55 -9.58
N GLY A 134 7.55 -2.64 -8.26
CA GLY A 134 8.07 -1.67 -7.30
C GLY A 134 9.60 -1.62 -7.19
N HIS A 135 10.29 -2.72 -7.49
CA HIS A 135 11.76 -2.79 -7.49
C HIS A 135 12.35 -2.32 -8.84
N ALA A 136 11.95 -1.15 -9.30
CA ALA A 136 12.48 -0.51 -10.50
C ALA A 136 13.18 0.81 -10.16
N GLU A 137 14.22 1.17 -10.90
CA GLU A 137 15.01 2.39 -10.66
C GLU A 137 14.15 3.66 -10.58
N HIS A 138 13.15 3.79 -11.44
CA HIS A 138 12.24 4.94 -11.41
C HIS A 138 11.35 4.97 -10.16
N SER A 139 11.08 3.82 -9.55
CA SER A 139 10.34 3.72 -8.29
C SER A 139 11.19 4.21 -7.12
N ILE A 140 12.46 3.79 -7.08
CA ILE A 140 13.43 4.22 -6.07
C ILE A 140 13.68 5.73 -6.18
N THR A 141 13.79 6.24 -7.40
CA THR A 141 13.96 7.68 -7.66
C THR A 141 12.74 8.47 -7.18
N ALA A 142 11.53 8.05 -7.59
CA ALA A 142 10.29 8.71 -7.17
C ALA A 142 10.07 8.66 -5.65
N LEU A 143 10.41 7.53 -4.99
CA LEU A 143 10.38 7.45 -3.53
C LEU A 143 11.25 8.50 -2.87
N LYS A 144 12.51 8.63 -3.31
CA LYS A 144 13.44 9.63 -2.78
C LYS A 144 12.92 11.06 -2.99
N GLU A 145 12.42 11.36 -4.18
CA GLU A 145 11.81 12.66 -4.48
C GLU A 145 10.61 12.97 -3.58
N LEU A 146 9.75 11.98 -3.32
CA LEU A 146 8.61 12.14 -2.41
C LEU A 146 9.06 12.35 -0.97
N LYS A 147 10.04 11.58 -0.48
CA LYS A 147 10.56 11.73 0.89
C LYS A 147 11.29 13.06 1.08
N ASP A 148 12.01 13.55 0.08
CA ASP A 148 12.65 14.87 0.10
C ASP A 148 11.63 16.00 0.11
N ALA A 149 10.55 15.87 -0.68
CA ALA A 149 9.52 16.89 -0.77
C ALA A 149 8.55 16.89 0.43
N PHE A 150 8.29 15.72 1.03
CA PHE A 150 7.29 15.50 2.10
C PHE A 150 7.87 14.63 3.22
N PRO A 151 8.89 15.09 3.96
CA PRO A 151 9.61 14.28 4.96
C PRO A 151 8.71 13.78 6.09
N GLU A 152 7.65 14.51 6.43
CA GLU A 152 6.71 14.16 7.50
C GLU A 152 5.57 13.22 7.05
N THR A 153 5.46 12.95 5.74
CA THR A 153 4.40 12.07 5.22
C THR A 153 4.96 10.68 4.99
N ASP A 154 4.27 9.68 5.52
CA ASP A 154 4.66 8.28 5.31
C ASP A 154 4.42 7.86 3.85
N VAL A 155 5.38 7.14 3.29
CA VAL A 155 5.32 6.61 1.92
C VAL A 155 5.42 5.09 1.95
N VAL A 156 4.35 4.44 1.49
CA VAL A 156 4.29 2.99 1.22
C VAL A 156 4.65 2.75 -0.23
N VAL A 157 5.52 1.78 -0.50
CA VAL A 157 5.97 1.49 -1.88
C VAL A 157 5.71 0.03 -2.24
N GLY A 158 5.29 -0.22 -3.44
CA GLY A 158 5.11 -1.57 -4.01
C GLY A 158 4.64 -1.53 -5.47
N ASN A 159 4.46 -2.71 -6.04
CA ASN A 159 4.50 -4.04 -5.40
C ASN A 159 5.86 -4.70 -5.56
N ILE A 160 6.28 -5.42 -4.55
CA ILE A 160 7.51 -6.22 -4.58
C ILE A 160 7.24 -7.67 -4.15
N ALA A 161 8.16 -8.57 -4.49
CA ALA A 161 8.07 -9.98 -4.12
C ALA A 161 9.44 -10.59 -3.76
N THR A 162 10.48 -9.77 -3.58
CA THR A 162 11.84 -10.23 -3.28
C THR A 162 12.42 -9.52 -2.08
N GLU A 163 13.33 -10.20 -1.36
CA GLU A 163 14.09 -9.65 -0.25
C GLU A 163 14.90 -8.42 -0.68
N ALA A 164 15.66 -8.53 -1.78
CA ALA A 164 16.45 -7.44 -2.31
C ALA A 164 15.60 -6.19 -2.63
N GLY A 165 14.40 -6.38 -3.20
CA GLY A 165 13.47 -5.27 -3.44
C GLY A 165 13.00 -4.62 -2.15
N ALA A 166 12.81 -5.41 -1.08
CA ALA A 166 12.45 -4.87 0.24
C ALA A 166 13.61 -4.07 0.84
N GLU A 167 14.83 -4.59 0.80
CA GLU A 167 16.03 -3.95 1.32
C GLU A 167 16.28 -2.62 0.62
N ASP A 168 16.34 -2.61 -0.71
CA ASP A 168 16.60 -1.41 -1.51
C ASP A 168 15.56 -0.29 -1.27
N LEU A 169 14.28 -0.65 -1.18
CA LEU A 169 13.23 0.34 -0.89
C LEU A 169 13.26 0.84 0.56
N CYS A 170 13.59 -0.03 1.53
CA CYS A 170 13.80 0.39 2.92
C CYS A 170 14.98 1.35 3.04
N GLU A 171 16.10 1.06 2.37
CA GLU A 171 17.29 1.93 2.33
C GLU A 171 17.00 3.26 1.63
N ALA A 172 16.12 3.24 0.62
CA ALA A 172 15.67 4.45 -0.06
C ALA A 172 14.70 5.32 0.76
N GLY A 173 14.25 4.83 1.94
CA GLY A 173 13.45 5.59 2.89
C GLY A 173 11.95 5.25 2.91
N ALA A 174 11.52 4.13 2.36
CA ALA A 174 10.13 3.69 2.48
C ALA A 174 9.71 3.50 3.96
N ASP A 175 8.53 3.97 4.32
CA ASP A 175 7.97 3.80 5.68
C ASP A 175 7.21 2.49 5.82
N ALA A 176 6.76 1.92 4.71
CA ALA A 176 6.23 0.57 4.61
C ALA A 176 6.36 0.04 3.18
N ILE A 177 6.24 -1.27 3.03
CA ILE A 177 6.37 -1.96 1.75
C ILE A 177 5.13 -2.80 1.48
N LYS A 178 4.58 -2.67 0.27
CA LYS A 178 3.47 -3.48 -0.21
C LYS A 178 4.03 -4.73 -0.91
N VAL A 179 3.94 -5.86 -0.20
CA VAL A 179 4.47 -7.14 -0.67
C VAL A 179 3.38 -7.94 -1.37
N GLY A 180 3.72 -8.52 -2.51
CA GLY A 180 2.89 -9.43 -3.28
C GLY A 180 2.69 -8.96 -4.71
N VAL A 181 2.86 -9.89 -5.64
CA VAL A 181 2.39 -9.75 -7.03
C VAL A 181 1.08 -10.49 -7.06
N GLY A 182 -0.01 -9.79 -7.37
CA GLY A 182 -1.34 -10.40 -7.37
C GLY A 182 -1.38 -11.66 -8.23
N PRO A 183 -1.93 -12.78 -7.72
CA PRO A 183 -2.20 -13.97 -8.54
C PRO A 183 -3.37 -13.71 -9.48
N GLY A 184 -3.72 -12.45 -9.69
CA GLY A 184 -4.91 -12.03 -10.40
C GLY A 184 -5.15 -12.85 -11.65
N GLY A 185 -6.26 -13.57 -11.67
CA GLY A 185 -6.78 -14.11 -12.90
C GLY A 185 -7.04 -12.92 -13.85
N VAL A 186 -6.23 -12.85 -14.90
CA VAL A 186 -6.42 -11.92 -16.00
C VAL A 186 -7.42 -12.53 -16.97
#